data_56518ad6c20a8b4ed5eba2f80b9872c1
#
_entry.id   56518ad6c20a8b4ed5eba2f80b9872c1
#
_cell.length_a   1.000
_cell.length_b   1.000
_cell.length_c   1.000
_cell.angle_alpha   90.00
_cell.angle_beta   90.00
_cell.angle_gamma   90.00
#
_symmetry.space_group_name_H-M   'P 1'
#
loop_
_entity.id
_entity.type
_entity.pdbx_description
1 polymer ?
#
loop_
_entity_poly.entity_id
_entity_poly.type
_entity_poly.pdbx_seq_one_letter_code
_entity_poly.pdbx_strand_id
1 'polypeptide(L)'
;MIDYLNIGLDFGTHQSKICIEDTVDPRNRTYTFFKFHRPNGTKSFFLPSIVQVNKDRTLSYGFVDESKALSLGKKHAFDEPKLVKPEMPQLYNLPKKPFVYKPLSEEDYIASLGKKKRYRTVVLVTKGKDGKKVTKSVQQDIGRERYRQYLSYFESRNSLELLRWQQEYGSRERVNAFHMERYEVECKEAEQEYLEKHARWERSLTEVKAVYRYFKIALFSKDSNWRGDISPKLLSTWYLTYVLFCLFEEYPDELSFQMGIPESIGDSFADTQKKIAEDIFYTAYRLYKLFIRKKDFLSASVEYLKSVTSFDAYKIDYSQGSQVLVLPEAYAGLLTITQQGKIGIGMTLLVDIGGGSTDISLFNVIRNRRETVPNISRIISIHRGLNYIYSMYKETHYEMSIEDIRKLFEKNPSSFKAEVDLFLRELASLVQKEIYHPLVHAALKQGITQERLMPIIEDRPVVFSGGGGVYEVFHKRVHLFSEPVSVSKDLLSLKNVTEKRISDVELSILSVAYGLSIPQVTEPVMTPLNQLFSHIHIQKERARLSSGYEHGLSDVD
;
A
#
# COMPACT_ATOMS: atom_id res chain seq x y z
N MET A 1 46.88 -3.39 -15.20
CA MET A 1 45.50 -3.79 -14.78
C MET A 1 44.85 -2.47 -14.44
N ILE A 2 43.79 -2.07 -15.13
CA ILE A 2 43.10 -0.82 -14.81
C ILE A 2 42.30 -1.12 -13.57
N ASP A 3 42.58 -0.41 -12.47
CA ASP A 3 41.88 -0.57 -11.20
C ASP A 3 40.49 0.08 -11.34
N TYR A 4 39.48 -0.72 -11.67
CA TYR A 4 38.10 -0.23 -11.74
C TYR A 4 37.52 -0.20 -10.35
N LEU A 5 37.05 0.98 -9.94
CA LEU A 5 36.22 1.14 -8.77
C LEU A 5 34.73 0.89 -9.16
N ASN A 6 34.08 0.02 -8.40
CA ASN A 6 32.64 -0.18 -8.57
C ASN A 6 31.87 0.68 -7.58
N ILE A 7 30.95 1.48 -8.11
CA ILE A 7 30.16 2.43 -7.36
C ILE A 7 28.74 1.91 -7.23
N GLY A 8 28.34 1.57 -6.02
CA GLY A 8 26.96 1.31 -5.66
C GLY A 8 26.26 2.62 -5.28
N LEU A 9 25.42 3.14 -6.16
CA LEU A 9 24.65 4.36 -5.95
C LEU A 9 23.21 4.03 -5.58
N ASP A 10 22.86 4.15 -4.31
CA ASP A 10 21.50 4.14 -3.85
C ASP A 10 20.93 5.57 -3.95
N PHE A 11 20.21 5.83 -5.04
CA PHE A 11 19.45 7.06 -5.25
C PHE A 11 18.15 6.99 -4.46
N GLY A 12 18.21 7.21 -3.15
CA GLY A 12 17.05 7.07 -2.25
C GLY A 12 16.06 8.22 -2.33
N THR A 13 14.82 7.95 -1.99
CA THR A 13 13.74 8.95 -1.96
C THR A 13 14.00 10.08 -0.96
N HIS A 14 14.58 9.75 0.16
CA HIS A 14 14.86 10.68 1.26
C HIS A 14 16.29 11.16 1.26
N GLN A 15 17.20 10.24 0.96
CA GLN A 15 18.62 10.48 0.97
C GLN A 15 19.34 9.47 0.08
N SER A 16 20.38 9.94 -0.61
CA SER A 16 21.25 9.10 -1.41
C SER A 16 22.46 8.66 -0.62
N LYS A 17 22.97 7.48 -0.96
CA LYS A 17 24.13 6.84 -0.33
C LYS A 17 24.99 6.23 -1.42
N ILE A 18 26.28 6.16 -1.17
CA ILE A 18 27.25 5.57 -2.08
C ILE A 18 28.15 4.60 -1.30
N CYS A 19 28.33 3.43 -1.85
CA CYS A 19 29.36 2.50 -1.44
C CYS A 19 30.32 2.27 -2.61
N ILE A 20 31.60 2.25 -2.33
CA ILE A 20 32.69 2.08 -3.30
C ILE A 20 33.36 0.76 -3.01
N GLU A 21 33.41 -0.12 -4.00
CA GLU A 21 34.19 -1.32 -3.97
C GLU A 21 35.51 -1.07 -4.68
N ASP A 22 36.63 -1.35 -3.97
CA ASP A 22 37.98 -1.30 -4.49
C ASP A 22 38.44 -2.72 -4.82
N THR A 23 38.75 -2.96 -6.08
CA THR A 23 39.12 -4.26 -6.64
C THR A 23 40.63 -4.40 -6.89
N VAL A 24 41.47 -3.60 -6.24
CA VAL A 24 42.96 -3.69 -6.40
C VAL A 24 43.45 -5.13 -6.18
N ASP A 25 42.85 -5.86 -5.24
CA ASP A 25 43.05 -7.30 -5.07
C ASP A 25 41.70 -8.05 -5.14
N PRO A 26 41.40 -8.81 -6.22
CA PRO A 26 40.17 -9.61 -6.32
C PRO A 26 39.92 -10.59 -5.16
N ARG A 27 40.98 -10.92 -4.39
CA ARG A 27 40.89 -11.79 -3.20
C ARG A 27 40.58 -11.00 -1.93
N ASN A 28 40.87 -9.69 -1.92
CA ASN A 28 40.75 -8.80 -0.77
C ASN A 28 39.99 -7.53 -1.14
N ARG A 29 38.80 -7.67 -1.70
CA ARG A 29 37.93 -6.55 -2.01
C ARG A 29 37.64 -5.75 -0.76
N THR A 30 37.77 -4.43 -0.81
CA THR A 30 37.44 -3.53 0.28
C THR A 30 36.27 -2.66 -0.11
N TYR A 31 35.45 -2.32 0.88
CA TYR A 31 34.24 -1.53 0.70
C TYR A 31 34.32 -0.28 1.56
N THR A 32 34.08 0.87 0.95
CA THR A 32 34.10 2.18 1.62
C THR A 32 32.83 2.92 1.38
N PHE A 33 32.16 3.36 2.45
CA PHE A 33 31.00 4.23 2.32
C PHE A 33 31.45 5.66 2.13
N PHE A 34 30.99 6.29 1.04
CA PHE A 34 31.31 7.66 0.71
C PHE A 34 30.69 8.64 1.71
N LYS A 35 31.44 9.67 2.09
CA LYS A 35 31.00 10.68 3.07
C LYS A 35 30.87 12.05 2.42
N PHE A 36 29.66 12.52 2.30
CA PHE A 36 29.36 13.86 1.78
C PHE A 36 29.72 14.94 2.80
N HIS A 37 30.32 16.03 2.34
CA HIS A 37 30.65 17.19 3.14
C HIS A 37 29.41 18.02 3.47
N ARG A 38 29.22 18.33 4.74
CA ARG A 38 28.17 19.26 5.19
C ARG A 38 28.71 20.70 5.24
N PRO A 39 27.84 21.73 5.17
CA PRO A 39 28.26 23.14 5.26
C PRO A 39 29.01 23.49 6.55
N ASN A 40 28.76 22.77 7.64
CA ASN A 40 29.46 22.96 8.94
C ASN A 40 30.80 22.24 9.03
N GLY A 41 31.32 21.70 7.94
CA GLY A 41 32.61 20.98 7.87
C GLY A 41 32.56 19.53 8.33
N THR A 42 31.43 19.04 8.84
CA THR A 42 31.29 17.61 9.17
C THR A 42 30.99 16.76 7.93
N LYS A 43 31.18 15.45 8.03
CA LYS A 43 30.85 14.51 6.94
C LYS A 43 29.67 13.63 7.32
N SER A 44 28.90 13.17 6.32
CA SER A 44 27.75 12.28 6.49
C SER A 44 27.72 11.23 5.38
N PHE A 45 27.36 9.99 5.69
CA PHE A 45 27.08 8.96 4.69
C PHE A 45 25.81 9.27 3.85
N PHE A 46 24.97 10.15 4.35
CA PHE A 46 23.65 10.40 3.82
C PHE A 46 23.57 11.80 3.22
N LEU A 47 23.28 11.89 1.93
CA LEU A 47 23.00 13.14 1.25
C LEU A 47 21.49 13.28 1.09
N PRO A 48 20.84 14.27 1.71
CA PRO A 48 19.39 14.48 1.53
C PRO A 48 19.01 14.64 0.06
N SER A 49 17.97 13.95 -0.41
CA SER A 49 17.46 14.06 -1.79
C SER A 49 16.61 15.33 -1.91
N ILE A 50 17.29 16.48 -1.87
CA ILE A 50 16.69 17.82 -1.86
C ILE A 50 17.35 18.66 -2.96
N VAL A 51 16.52 19.38 -3.70
CA VAL A 51 16.93 20.43 -4.63
C VAL A 51 16.21 21.73 -4.26
N GLN A 52 16.96 22.79 -4.05
CA GLN A 52 16.42 24.09 -3.69
C GLN A 52 16.76 25.11 -4.77
N VAL A 53 15.76 25.90 -5.20
CA VAL A 53 16.00 27.10 -5.99
C VAL A 53 16.20 28.27 -5.05
N ASN A 54 17.35 28.94 -5.14
CA ASN A 54 17.70 30.09 -4.33
C ASN A 54 17.07 31.39 -4.87
N LYS A 55 17.09 32.45 -4.05
CA LYS A 55 16.58 33.79 -4.44
C LYS A 55 17.30 34.38 -5.67
N ASP A 56 18.56 34.02 -5.87
CA ASP A 56 19.39 34.43 -7.02
C ASP A 56 19.21 33.52 -8.25
N ARG A 57 18.23 32.60 -8.22
CA ARG A 57 17.95 31.62 -9.27
C ARG A 57 19.01 30.52 -9.45
N THR A 58 20.02 30.45 -8.59
CA THR A 58 20.92 29.30 -8.54
C THR A 58 20.28 28.11 -7.82
N LEU A 59 20.91 26.94 -7.88
CA LEU A 59 20.46 25.73 -7.21
C LEU A 59 21.38 25.32 -6.07
N SER A 60 20.77 24.83 -4.99
CA SER A 60 21.44 24.14 -3.89
C SER A 60 20.94 22.72 -3.78
N TYR A 61 21.83 21.79 -3.39
CA TYR A 61 21.55 20.36 -3.37
C TYR A 61 21.91 19.75 -2.00
N GLY A 62 21.14 18.75 -1.59
CA GLY A 62 21.40 17.98 -0.38
C GLY A 62 21.23 18.80 0.89
N PHE A 63 22.31 19.22 1.53
CA PHE A 63 22.30 20.02 2.76
C PHE A 63 22.03 21.49 2.43
N VAL A 64 20.74 21.87 2.30
CA VAL A 64 20.31 23.20 1.87
C VAL A 64 19.98 24.11 3.05
N ASP A 65 20.10 25.42 2.83
CA ASP A 65 19.66 26.48 3.75
C ASP A 65 18.35 27.10 3.22
N GLU A 66 17.22 26.68 3.81
CA GLU A 66 15.89 27.12 3.36
C GLU A 66 15.62 28.63 3.56
N SER A 67 16.46 29.35 4.31
CA SER A 67 16.36 30.81 4.42
C SER A 67 16.72 31.51 3.10
N LYS A 68 17.53 30.86 2.26
CA LYS A 68 17.95 31.31 0.94
C LYS A 68 16.99 30.91 -0.18
N ALA A 69 16.02 30.04 0.12
CA ALA A 69 15.09 29.55 -0.88
C ALA A 69 14.23 30.68 -1.49
N LEU A 70 13.96 30.56 -2.78
CA LEU A 70 13.02 31.43 -3.49
C LEU A 70 11.62 31.22 -2.94
N SER A 71 10.91 32.30 -2.66
CA SER A 71 9.49 32.26 -2.29
C SER A 71 8.62 32.09 -3.54
N LEU A 72 7.73 31.10 -3.52
CA LEU A 72 6.72 30.89 -4.55
C LEU A 72 5.36 31.53 -4.19
N GLY A 73 5.36 32.37 -3.14
CA GLY A 73 4.17 33.00 -2.59
C GLY A 73 3.58 32.21 -1.41
N LYS A 74 2.39 32.62 -0.97
CA LYS A 74 1.67 31.94 0.11
C LYS A 74 0.59 31.06 -0.48
N LYS A 75 0.50 29.84 0.01
CA LYS A 75 -0.54 28.85 -0.37
C LYS A 75 -0.99 28.11 0.89
N HIS A 76 -2.19 27.60 0.85
CA HIS A 76 -2.62 26.61 1.85
C HIS A 76 -1.85 25.30 1.65
N ALA A 77 -1.51 24.63 2.75
CA ALA A 77 -0.71 23.40 2.71
C ALA A 77 -1.44 22.22 2.03
N PHE A 78 -2.76 22.28 2.00
CA PHE A 78 -3.63 21.27 1.38
C PHE A 78 -4.85 21.95 0.74
N ASP A 79 -5.59 21.19 -0.05
CA ASP A 79 -6.78 21.68 -0.75
C ASP A 79 -7.89 22.05 0.25
N GLU A 80 -8.72 23.00 -0.14
CA GLU A 80 -9.90 23.40 0.65
C GLU A 80 -10.82 22.19 0.89
N PRO A 81 -11.15 21.89 2.14
CA PRO A 81 -12.05 20.78 2.44
C PRO A 81 -13.45 21.07 1.92
N LYS A 82 -14.12 20.03 1.42
CA LYS A 82 -15.50 20.12 0.95
C LYS A 82 -16.43 19.44 1.95
N LEU A 83 -17.57 20.07 2.20
CA LEU A 83 -18.61 19.42 2.99
C LEU A 83 -19.22 18.25 2.19
N VAL A 84 -19.03 17.04 2.68
CA VAL A 84 -19.64 15.83 2.14
C VAL A 84 -20.74 15.42 3.12
N LYS A 85 -22.02 15.66 2.72
CA LYS A 85 -23.17 15.20 3.51
C LYS A 85 -23.42 13.72 3.27
N PRO A 86 -23.85 12.97 4.30
CA PRO A 86 -24.30 11.59 4.14
C PRO A 86 -25.42 11.47 3.10
N GLU A 87 -25.56 10.32 2.49
CA GLU A 87 -26.69 10.06 1.61
C GLU A 87 -27.99 9.92 2.42
N MET A 88 -29.05 10.54 1.90
CA MET A 88 -30.36 10.46 2.55
C MET A 88 -30.83 9.00 2.61
N PRO A 89 -31.24 8.50 3.78
CA PRO A 89 -31.67 7.10 3.90
C PRO A 89 -32.93 6.81 3.09
N GLN A 90 -33.01 5.60 2.56
CA GLN A 90 -34.22 5.13 1.91
C GLN A 90 -35.31 4.88 2.97
N LEU A 91 -36.40 5.65 2.92
CA LEU A 91 -37.50 5.51 3.83
C LEU A 91 -38.51 4.49 3.31
N TYR A 92 -39.11 3.74 4.20
CA TYR A 92 -40.21 2.84 3.86
C TYR A 92 -41.49 3.62 3.50
N ASN A 93 -42.16 3.20 2.44
CA ASN A 93 -43.46 3.74 2.10
C ASN A 93 -44.48 3.37 3.20
N LEU A 94 -45.18 4.37 3.71
CA LEU A 94 -46.23 4.13 4.70
C LEU A 94 -47.45 3.48 4.01
N PRO A 95 -48.04 2.43 4.62
CA PRO A 95 -49.16 1.73 4.04
C PRO A 95 -50.42 2.65 4.01
N LYS A 96 -51.17 2.60 2.91
CA LYS A 96 -52.41 3.33 2.80
C LYS A 96 -53.44 2.77 3.77
N LYS A 97 -54.25 3.69 4.39
CA LYS A 97 -55.32 3.28 5.29
C LYS A 97 -56.30 2.35 4.53
N PRO A 98 -56.65 1.18 5.13
CA PRO A 98 -57.55 0.24 4.47
C PRO A 98 -58.94 0.84 4.26
N PHE A 99 -59.60 0.39 3.23
CA PHE A 99 -60.96 0.77 2.97
C PHE A 99 -61.90 0.09 3.98
N VAL A 100 -62.69 0.87 4.68
CA VAL A 100 -63.70 0.36 5.62
C VAL A 100 -64.98 0.08 4.86
N TYR A 101 -65.29 -1.15 4.63
CA TYR A 101 -66.56 -1.55 3.99
C TYR A 101 -67.75 -1.26 4.89
N LYS A 102 -68.80 -0.70 4.30
CA LYS A 102 -70.08 -0.53 5.00
C LYS A 102 -70.94 -1.80 4.83
N PRO A 103 -71.46 -2.35 5.92
CA PRO A 103 -72.40 -3.47 5.79
C PRO A 103 -73.72 -3.03 5.10
N LEU A 104 -74.40 -3.99 4.49
CA LEU A 104 -75.75 -3.77 3.98
C LEU A 104 -76.72 -3.41 5.12
N SER A 105 -77.79 -2.68 4.81
CA SER A 105 -78.90 -2.50 5.78
C SER A 105 -79.51 -3.85 6.16
N GLU A 106 -80.19 -3.91 7.29
CA GLU A 106 -80.91 -5.12 7.70
C GLU A 106 -81.90 -5.60 6.63
N GLU A 107 -82.65 -4.61 6.04
CA GLU A 107 -83.66 -4.89 5.02
C GLU A 107 -83.03 -5.44 3.74
N ASP A 108 -81.95 -4.78 3.23
CA ASP A 108 -81.25 -5.22 2.03
C ASP A 108 -80.58 -6.60 2.22
N TYR A 109 -79.98 -6.82 3.37
CA TYR A 109 -79.38 -8.12 3.67
C TYR A 109 -80.40 -9.24 3.75
N ILE A 110 -81.51 -9.04 4.48
CA ILE A 110 -82.62 -9.99 4.57
C ILE A 110 -83.23 -10.25 3.21
N ALA A 111 -83.43 -9.18 2.38
CA ALA A 111 -83.87 -9.31 1.03
C ALA A 111 -82.95 -10.15 0.14
N SER A 112 -81.65 -10.04 0.36
CA SER A 112 -80.67 -10.81 -0.38
C SER A 112 -80.60 -12.30 -0.02
N LEU A 113 -81.22 -12.67 1.14
CA LEU A 113 -81.27 -14.06 1.57
C LEU A 113 -82.39 -14.79 0.80
N GLY A 114 -82.01 -15.84 0.04
CA GLY A 114 -83.01 -16.72 -0.56
C GLY A 114 -83.83 -17.45 0.52
N LYS A 115 -85.06 -17.89 0.18
CA LYS A 115 -86.02 -18.55 1.11
C LYS A 115 -85.31 -19.65 1.98
N LYS A 116 -84.46 -20.48 1.40
CA LYS A 116 -83.77 -21.56 2.11
C LYS A 116 -82.76 -21.04 3.19
N LYS A 117 -82.24 -19.84 3.06
CA LYS A 117 -81.26 -19.25 4.01
C LYS A 117 -81.95 -18.37 5.04
N ARG A 118 -83.14 -17.86 4.74
CA ARG A 118 -83.92 -16.99 5.62
C ARG A 118 -84.76 -17.75 6.66
N TYR A 119 -85.24 -18.97 6.32
CA TYR A 119 -86.03 -19.77 7.19
C TYR A 119 -85.39 -21.05 7.63
N ARG A 120 -85.51 -21.40 8.92
CA ARG A 120 -85.10 -22.66 9.49
C ARG A 120 -86.32 -23.50 9.88
N THR A 121 -86.35 -24.77 9.49
CA THR A 121 -87.39 -25.68 9.92
C THR A 121 -87.17 -26.07 11.37
N VAL A 122 -88.14 -25.70 12.24
CA VAL A 122 -88.11 -26.08 13.65
C VAL A 122 -89.20 -27.12 13.87
N VAL A 123 -88.91 -28.21 14.55
CA VAL A 123 -89.84 -29.26 14.91
C VAL A 123 -90.41 -28.95 16.29
N LEU A 124 -91.64 -28.50 16.34
CA LEU A 124 -92.34 -28.29 17.60
C LEU A 124 -93.04 -29.63 18.03
N VAL A 125 -92.70 -30.06 19.24
CA VAL A 125 -93.32 -31.24 19.83
C VAL A 125 -94.31 -30.78 20.89
N THR A 126 -95.60 -30.92 20.59
CA THR A 126 -96.65 -30.54 21.50
C THR A 126 -97.40 -31.82 21.97
N LYS A 127 -97.95 -31.82 23.20
CA LYS A 127 -98.85 -32.89 23.66
C LYS A 127 -100.24 -32.59 23.15
N GLY A 128 -100.81 -33.52 22.37
CA GLY A 128 -102.22 -33.47 21.95
C GLY A 128 -103.14 -33.67 23.12
N LYS A 129 -104.40 -33.36 22.93
CA LYS A 129 -105.49 -33.56 23.99
C LYS A 129 -105.58 -35.00 24.51
N ASP A 130 -105.04 -35.95 23.78
CA ASP A 130 -105.01 -37.42 24.07
C ASP A 130 -103.66 -37.83 24.64
N GLY A 131 -102.82 -36.90 25.12
CA GLY A 131 -101.50 -37.18 25.72
C GLY A 131 -100.40 -37.63 24.74
N LYS A 132 -100.74 -37.82 23.44
CA LYS A 132 -99.74 -38.25 22.44
C LYS A 132 -98.89 -37.07 21.98
N LYS A 133 -97.63 -37.27 21.74
CA LYS A 133 -96.72 -36.25 21.19
C LYS A 133 -97.04 -35.99 19.71
N VAL A 134 -97.48 -34.83 19.43
CA VAL A 134 -97.68 -34.33 18.02
C VAL A 134 -96.52 -33.49 17.61
N THR A 135 -95.91 -33.90 16.53
CA THR A 135 -94.74 -33.17 15.95
C THR A 135 -95.25 -32.31 14.79
N LYS A 136 -95.07 -30.99 14.86
CA LYS A 136 -95.38 -30.06 13.80
C LYS A 136 -94.17 -29.32 13.33
N SER A 137 -93.84 -29.43 12.06
CA SER A 137 -92.77 -28.63 11.45
C SER A 137 -93.27 -27.21 11.16
N VAL A 138 -92.57 -26.21 11.72
CA VAL A 138 -92.83 -24.81 11.53
C VAL A 138 -91.60 -24.12 10.93
N GLN A 139 -91.83 -23.26 9.94
CA GLN A 139 -90.76 -22.44 9.38
C GLN A 139 -90.54 -21.21 10.29
N GLN A 140 -89.41 -21.10 10.89
CA GLN A 140 -88.99 -19.97 11.72
C GLN A 140 -88.17 -19.03 10.89
N ASP A 141 -88.49 -17.73 10.81
CA ASP A 141 -87.71 -16.72 10.19
C ASP A 141 -86.44 -16.41 11.06
N ILE A 142 -85.26 -16.66 10.55
CA ILE A 142 -83.98 -16.43 11.20
C ILE A 142 -83.21 -15.29 10.53
N GLY A 143 -83.87 -14.48 9.69
CA GLY A 143 -83.23 -13.41 8.94
C GLY A 143 -82.47 -12.41 9.84
N ARG A 144 -83.10 -12.01 10.96
CA ARG A 144 -82.45 -11.10 11.94
C ARG A 144 -81.26 -11.73 12.67
N GLU A 145 -81.38 -13.01 12.99
CA GLU A 145 -80.25 -13.74 13.63
C GLU A 145 -79.07 -13.82 12.68
N ARG A 146 -79.29 -14.10 11.41
CA ARG A 146 -78.26 -14.11 10.37
C ARG A 146 -77.67 -12.74 10.09
N TYR A 147 -78.48 -11.70 10.15
CA TYR A 147 -78.04 -10.32 10.01
C TYR A 147 -77.09 -9.94 11.16
N ARG A 148 -77.41 -10.29 12.40
CA ARG A 148 -76.49 -10.07 13.54
C ARG A 148 -75.15 -10.80 13.36
N GLN A 149 -75.18 -12.05 12.88
CA GLN A 149 -73.93 -12.79 12.58
C GLN A 149 -73.14 -12.13 11.42
N TYR A 150 -73.83 -11.62 10.39
CA TYR A 150 -73.23 -10.89 9.31
C TYR A 150 -72.56 -9.60 9.81
N LEU A 151 -73.23 -8.82 10.63
CA LEU A 151 -72.67 -7.59 11.22
C LEU A 151 -71.44 -7.92 12.07
N SER A 152 -71.54 -8.86 12.97
CA SER A 152 -70.43 -9.28 13.84
C SER A 152 -69.20 -9.73 13.01
N TYR A 153 -69.43 -10.50 11.96
CA TYR A 153 -68.32 -10.88 11.03
C TYR A 153 -67.72 -9.68 10.34
N PHE A 154 -68.55 -8.75 9.88
CA PHE A 154 -68.12 -7.54 9.16
C PHE A 154 -67.33 -6.60 10.05
N GLU A 155 -67.82 -6.35 11.25
CA GLU A 155 -67.16 -5.52 12.26
C GLU A 155 -65.79 -6.14 12.68
N SER A 156 -65.77 -7.45 12.92
CA SER A 156 -64.55 -8.19 13.26
C SER A 156 -63.51 -8.11 12.15
N ARG A 157 -63.95 -8.26 10.89
CA ARG A 157 -63.06 -8.17 9.71
C ARG A 157 -62.48 -6.77 9.55
N ASN A 158 -63.32 -5.74 9.59
CA ASN A 158 -62.89 -4.35 9.47
C ASN A 158 -61.91 -3.98 10.62
N SER A 159 -62.24 -4.43 11.85
CA SER A 159 -61.37 -4.20 13.03
C SER A 159 -60.02 -4.85 12.88
N LEU A 160 -59.98 -6.10 12.39
CA LEU A 160 -58.70 -6.81 12.14
C LEU A 160 -57.86 -6.15 11.05
N GLU A 161 -58.49 -5.73 9.93
CA GLU A 161 -57.76 -5.04 8.86
C GLU A 161 -57.21 -3.68 9.33
N LEU A 162 -58.00 -2.92 10.11
CA LEU A 162 -57.56 -1.65 10.70
C LEU A 162 -56.43 -1.86 11.70
N LEU A 163 -56.51 -2.88 12.55
CA LEU A 163 -55.47 -3.21 13.54
C LEU A 163 -54.15 -3.59 12.86
N ARG A 164 -54.22 -4.43 11.81
CA ARG A 164 -53.03 -4.80 11.02
C ARG A 164 -52.41 -3.57 10.36
N TRP A 165 -53.22 -2.71 9.78
CA TRP A 165 -52.74 -1.46 9.20
C TRP A 165 -52.08 -0.57 10.24
N GLN A 166 -52.67 -0.40 11.42
CA GLN A 166 -52.11 0.41 12.51
C GLN A 166 -50.77 -0.14 12.97
N GLN A 167 -50.63 -1.47 13.11
CA GLN A 167 -49.38 -2.11 13.49
C GLN A 167 -48.30 -1.92 12.44
N GLU A 168 -48.62 -2.14 11.17
CA GLU A 168 -47.66 -1.97 10.06
C GLU A 168 -47.26 -0.52 9.89
N TYR A 169 -48.23 0.42 9.93
CA TYR A 169 -47.96 1.84 9.86
C TYR A 169 -47.06 2.30 10.98
N GLY A 170 -47.39 2.02 12.22
CA GLY A 170 -46.60 2.42 13.37
C GLY A 170 -45.20 1.74 13.43
N SER A 171 -45.06 0.54 12.87
CA SER A 171 -43.76 -0.10 12.71
C SER A 171 -42.88 0.65 11.71
N ARG A 172 -43.39 0.90 10.48
CA ARG A 172 -42.67 1.61 9.42
C ARG A 172 -42.37 3.07 9.79
N GLU A 173 -43.31 3.74 10.44
CA GLU A 173 -43.16 5.11 10.91
C GLU A 173 -42.02 5.21 11.94
N ARG A 174 -41.95 4.28 12.91
CA ARG A 174 -40.83 4.24 13.90
C ARG A 174 -39.49 3.98 13.26
N VAL A 175 -39.39 3.05 12.30
CA VAL A 175 -38.15 2.77 11.57
C VAL A 175 -37.71 3.98 10.74
N ASN A 176 -38.65 4.63 10.05
CA ASN A 176 -38.37 5.86 9.30
C ASN A 176 -37.88 6.98 10.22
N ALA A 177 -38.53 7.18 11.38
CA ALA A 177 -38.09 8.16 12.37
C ALA A 177 -36.68 7.88 12.88
N PHE A 178 -36.37 6.63 13.20
CA PHE A 178 -35.02 6.22 13.61
C PHE A 178 -33.96 6.48 12.51
N HIS A 179 -34.27 6.17 11.25
CA HIS A 179 -33.37 6.45 10.13
C HIS A 179 -33.15 7.95 9.94
N MET A 180 -34.19 8.76 10.09
CA MET A 180 -34.09 10.21 9.97
C MET A 180 -33.30 10.82 11.12
N GLU A 181 -33.53 10.39 12.35
CA GLU A 181 -32.77 10.84 13.53
C GLU A 181 -31.27 10.53 13.38
N ARG A 182 -30.97 9.31 12.95
CA ARG A 182 -29.58 8.92 12.67
C ARG A 182 -28.97 9.76 11.56
N TYR A 183 -29.67 9.98 10.47
CA TYR A 183 -29.22 10.84 9.37
C TYR A 183 -28.95 12.28 9.82
N GLU A 184 -29.80 12.84 10.68
CA GLU A 184 -29.57 14.19 11.24
C GLU A 184 -28.32 14.25 12.12
N VAL A 185 -28.06 13.20 12.89
CA VAL A 185 -26.82 13.10 13.71
C VAL A 185 -25.60 13.02 12.80
N GLU A 186 -25.61 12.12 11.81
CA GLU A 186 -24.51 11.97 10.85
C GLU A 186 -24.27 13.27 10.05
N CYS A 187 -25.30 14.02 9.70
CA CYS A 187 -25.17 15.33 9.06
C CYS A 187 -24.48 16.36 9.97
N LYS A 188 -24.86 16.41 11.25
CA LYS A 188 -24.23 17.32 12.22
C LYS A 188 -22.75 16.96 12.45
N GLU A 189 -22.43 15.68 12.57
CA GLU A 189 -21.07 15.20 12.69
C GLU A 189 -20.24 15.58 11.46
N ALA A 190 -20.78 15.38 10.25
CA ALA A 190 -20.12 15.77 9.00
C ALA A 190 -19.90 17.31 8.90
N GLU A 191 -20.89 18.12 9.34
CA GLU A 191 -20.75 19.57 9.39
C GLU A 191 -19.70 20.01 10.41
N GLN A 192 -19.64 19.39 11.59
CA GLN A 192 -18.64 19.69 12.61
C GLN A 192 -17.24 19.30 12.13
N GLU A 193 -17.07 18.12 11.55
CA GLU A 193 -15.81 17.66 10.96
C GLU A 193 -15.34 18.60 9.84
N TYR A 194 -16.26 19.05 8.98
CA TYR A 194 -15.96 20.04 7.96
C TYR A 194 -15.47 21.35 8.55
N LEU A 195 -16.15 21.89 9.58
CA LEU A 195 -15.76 23.15 10.24
C LEU A 195 -14.36 23.06 10.85
N GLU A 196 -14.03 21.93 11.48
CA GLU A 196 -12.70 21.69 12.04
C GLU A 196 -11.62 21.61 10.95
N LYS A 197 -11.90 20.88 9.84
CA LYS A 197 -11.00 20.80 8.70
C LYS A 197 -10.82 22.16 8.01
N HIS A 198 -11.89 22.91 7.84
CA HIS A 198 -11.85 24.25 7.25
C HIS A 198 -11.05 25.22 8.12
N ALA A 199 -11.26 25.21 9.43
CA ALA A 199 -10.47 26.03 10.37
C ALA A 199 -8.97 25.66 10.35
N ARG A 200 -8.63 24.38 10.14
CA ARG A 200 -7.24 23.95 9.92
C ARG A 200 -6.72 24.44 8.57
N TRP A 201 -7.51 24.35 7.52
CA TRP A 201 -7.16 24.84 6.20
C TRP A 201 -6.88 26.35 6.22
N GLU A 202 -7.73 27.16 6.83
CA GLU A 202 -7.51 28.60 6.97
C GLU A 202 -6.17 28.92 7.68
N ARG A 203 -5.83 28.15 8.73
CA ARG A 203 -4.56 28.31 9.47
C ARG A 203 -3.35 27.74 8.71
N SER A 204 -3.56 26.95 7.66
CA SER A 204 -2.50 26.32 6.89
C SER A 204 -1.82 27.26 5.89
N LEU A 205 -2.23 28.52 5.79
CA LEU A 205 -1.63 29.50 4.88
C LEU A 205 -0.18 29.76 5.27
N THR A 206 0.73 29.19 4.51
CA THR A 206 2.17 29.29 4.75
C THR A 206 2.91 29.77 3.51
N GLU A 207 4.08 30.36 3.71
CA GLU A 207 4.98 30.69 2.62
C GLU A 207 5.51 29.39 2.00
N VAL A 208 5.27 29.22 0.70
CA VAL A 208 5.79 28.09 -0.07
C VAL A 208 7.15 28.50 -0.63
N LYS A 209 8.16 27.71 -0.26
CA LYS A 209 9.54 27.89 -0.76
C LYS A 209 9.83 26.89 -1.86
N ALA A 210 10.67 27.31 -2.80
CA ALA A 210 11.12 26.45 -3.91
C ALA A 210 12.13 25.39 -3.43
N VAL A 211 11.69 24.50 -2.54
CA VAL A 211 12.45 23.37 -2.00
C VAL A 211 11.75 22.07 -2.41
N TYR A 212 12.39 21.33 -3.29
CA TYR A 212 11.82 20.14 -3.90
C TYR A 212 12.34 18.89 -3.20
N ARG A 213 11.42 18.07 -2.73
CA ARG A 213 11.64 16.78 -2.08
C ARG A 213 10.81 15.71 -2.79
N TYR A 214 11.12 14.45 -2.58
CA TYR A 214 10.33 13.32 -3.12
C TYR A 214 10.21 13.26 -4.64
N PHE A 215 11.07 13.99 -5.38
CA PHE A 215 11.05 13.99 -6.85
C PHE A 215 11.39 12.61 -7.44
N LYS A 216 12.13 11.75 -6.71
CA LYS A 216 12.36 10.35 -7.12
C LYS A 216 11.03 9.56 -7.16
N ILE A 217 10.19 9.67 -6.12
CA ILE A 217 8.87 9.01 -6.14
C ILE A 217 8.06 9.50 -7.33
N ALA A 218 7.98 10.81 -7.53
CA ALA A 218 7.25 11.40 -8.64
C ALA A 218 7.80 10.98 -10.02
N LEU A 219 9.10 10.70 -10.11
CA LEU A 219 9.75 10.25 -11.34
C LEU A 219 9.36 8.81 -11.72
N PHE A 220 9.31 7.91 -10.73
CA PHE A 220 9.08 6.47 -10.96
C PHE A 220 7.64 6.02 -10.69
N SER A 221 6.72 6.93 -10.36
CA SER A 221 5.31 6.63 -10.17
C SER A 221 4.52 6.82 -11.46
N LYS A 222 3.57 5.90 -11.74
CA LYS A 222 2.61 6.04 -12.85
C LYS A 222 1.64 7.21 -12.63
N ASP A 223 1.22 7.42 -11.39
CA ASP A 223 0.19 8.39 -10.99
C ASP A 223 0.81 9.49 -10.13
N SER A 224 1.75 10.24 -10.71
CA SER A 224 2.41 11.31 -9.99
C SER A 224 1.55 12.58 -9.96
N ASN A 225 1.08 12.97 -8.77
CA ASN A 225 0.47 14.27 -8.49
C ASN A 225 1.53 15.36 -8.26
N TRP A 226 2.58 15.38 -9.09
CA TRP A 226 3.65 16.37 -8.95
C TRP A 226 3.13 17.78 -9.22
N ARG A 227 3.29 18.68 -8.25
CA ARG A 227 2.82 20.08 -8.32
C ARG A 227 3.97 21.09 -8.43
N GLY A 228 5.20 20.62 -8.61
CA GLY A 228 6.37 21.51 -8.73
C GLY A 228 6.52 22.10 -10.14
N ASP A 229 7.04 23.33 -10.24
CA ASP A 229 7.28 24.06 -11.50
C ASP A 229 8.45 23.48 -12.31
N ILE A 230 9.24 22.61 -11.70
CA ILE A 230 10.37 21.90 -12.32
C ILE A 230 10.03 20.42 -12.35
N SER A 231 10.20 19.77 -13.49
CA SER A 231 9.87 18.35 -13.63
C SER A 231 10.75 17.45 -12.74
N PRO A 232 10.20 16.33 -12.22
CA PRO A 232 10.98 15.36 -11.45
C PRO A 232 12.21 14.84 -12.19
N LYS A 233 12.11 14.70 -13.51
CA LYS A 233 13.21 14.25 -14.38
C LYS A 233 14.39 15.23 -14.36
N LEU A 234 14.13 16.52 -14.49
CA LEU A 234 15.15 17.57 -14.38
C LEU A 234 15.77 17.61 -12.98
N LEU A 235 14.94 17.62 -11.93
CA LEU A 235 15.43 17.65 -10.55
C LEU A 235 16.33 16.47 -10.23
N SER A 236 15.94 15.26 -10.64
CA SER A 236 16.73 14.04 -10.46
C SER A 236 18.06 14.12 -11.22
N THR A 237 18.04 14.58 -12.46
CA THR A 237 19.23 14.73 -13.27
C THR A 237 20.22 15.72 -12.65
N TRP A 238 19.77 16.90 -12.25
CA TRP A 238 20.64 17.92 -11.64
C TRP A 238 21.18 17.47 -10.27
N TYR A 239 20.34 16.80 -9.47
CA TYR A 239 20.77 16.23 -8.21
C TYR A 239 21.86 15.16 -8.42
N LEU A 240 21.68 14.25 -9.38
CA LEU A 240 22.69 13.24 -9.71
C LEU A 240 23.97 13.88 -10.26
N THR A 241 23.86 14.96 -11.06
CA THR A 241 25.03 15.75 -11.49
C THR A 241 25.84 16.24 -10.28
N TYR A 242 25.15 16.77 -9.27
CA TYR A 242 25.81 17.20 -8.03
C TYR A 242 26.47 16.04 -7.28
N VAL A 243 25.79 14.88 -7.21
CA VAL A 243 26.36 13.65 -6.60
C VAL A 243 27.64 13.23 -7.32
N LEU A 244 27.63 13.25 -8.66
CA LEU A 244 28.80 12.93 -9.49
C LEU A 244 29.95 13.91 -9.23
N PHE A 245 29.69 15.22 -9.12
CA PHE A 245 30.71 16.18 -8.72
C PHE A 245 31.31 15.89 -7.35
N CYS A 246 30.49 15.52 -6.36
CA CYS A 246 31.00 15.16 -5.04
C CYS A 246 31.90 13.93 -5.11
N LEU A 247 31.53 12.93 -5.89
CA LEU A 247 32.26 11.68 -6.01
C LEU A 247 33.58 11.86 -6.75
N PHE A 248 33.55 12.54 -7.91
CA PHE A 248 34.72 12.75 -8.75
C PHE A 248 35.74 13.78 -8.20
N GLU A 249 35.38 14.53 -7.15
CA GLU A 249 36.35 15.34 -6.40
C GLU A 249 37.32 14.46 -5.56
N GLU A 250 36.81 13.30 -5.07
CA GLU A 250 37.65 12.38 -4.24
C GLU A 250 38.15 11.17 -5.07
N TYR A 251 37.44 10.78 -6.15
CA TYR A 251 37.74 9.59 -6.98
C TYR A 251 37.72 9.97 -8.47
N PRO A 252 38.81 10.55 -9.00
CA PRO A 252 38.84 11.06 -10.39
C PRO A 252 38.97 10.01 -11.49
N ASP A 253 39.16 8.73 -11.12
CA ASP A 253 39.48 7.66 -12.05
C ASP A 253 38.23 7.10 -12.77
N GLU A 254 38.43 6.12 -13.68
CA GLU A 254 37.34 5.45 -14.36
C GLU A 254 36.48 4.65 -13.38
N LEU A 255 35.20 4.99 -13.31
CA LEU A 255 34.24 4.41 -12.39
C LEU A 255 33.19 3.58 -13.13
N SER A 256 32.87 2.40 -12.60
CA SER A 256 31.72 1.60 -12.99
C SER A 256 30.57 1.85 -12.01
N PHE A 257 29.37 2.09 -12.51
CA PHE A 257 28.22 2.42 -11.66
C PHE A 257 27.15 1.34 -11.69
N GLN A 258 26.65 1.01 -10.51
CA GLN A 258 25.40 0.27 -10.35
C GLN A 258 24.43 1.15 -9.56
N MET A 259 23.28 1.48 -10.17
CA MET A 259 22.30 2.38 -9.58
C MET A 259 21.01 1.63 -9.21
N GLY A 260 20.54 1.84 -7.99
CA GLY A 260 19.29 1.30 -7.49
C GLY A 260 18.06 2.08 -7.95
N ILE A 261 17.02 1.35 -8.36
CA ILE A 261 15.70 1.91 -8.66
C ILE A 261 14.59 1.14 -7.94
N PRO A 262 13.46 1.78 -7.62
CA PRO A 262 12.26 1.09 -7.15
C PRO A 262 11.55 0.43 -8.34
N GLU A 263 11.90 -0.81 -8.66
CA GLU A 263 11.34 -1.52 -9.81
C GLU A 263 10.13 -2.36 -9.39
N SER A 264 9.03 -2.23 -10.13
CA SER A 264 7.85 -3.11 -10.00
C SER A 264 7.96 -4.29 -10.95
N ILE A 265 8.24 -5.48 -10.44
CA ILE A 265 8.38 -6.68 -11.27
C ILE A 265 7.02 -7.24 -11.67
N GLY A 266 6.91 -7.62 -12.93
CA GLY A 266 5.70 -8.17 -13.52
C GLY A 266 4.76 -7.10 -14.08
N ASP A 267 5.21 -5.87 -14.15
CA ASP A 267 4.52 -4.75 -14.77
C ASP A 267 5.28 -4.32 -16.06
N SER A 268 4.56 -4.01 -17.13
CA SER A 268 5.10 -3.40 -18.36
C SER A 268 5.79 -2.04 -18.12
N PHE A 269 5.69 -1.50 -16.92
CA PHE A 269 6.31 -0.25 -16.53
C PHE A 269 7.78 -0.42 -16.08
N ALA A 270 8.23 -1.63 -15.75
CA ALA A 270 9.60 -1.91 -15.30
C ALA A 270 10.67 -1.47 -16.32
N ASP A 271 10.51 -1.85 -17.58
CA ASP A 271 11.42 -1.43 -18.67
C ASP A 271 11.44 0.10 -18.83
N THR A 272 10.29 0.75 -18.61
CA THR A 272 10.18 2.22 -18.63
C THR A 272 10.94 2.85 -17.47
N GLN A 273 10.85 2.29 -16.26
CA GLN A 273 11.59 2.79 -15.10
C GLN A 273 13.11 2.68 -15.29
N LYS A 274 13.57 1.54 -15.81
CA LYS A 274 14.98 1.32 -16.15
C LYS A 274 15.48 2.35 -17.15
N LYS A 275 14.75 2.55 -18.25
CA LYS A 275 15.08 3.55 -19.25
C LYS A 275 15.11 4.98 -18.70
N ILE A 276 14.14 5.34 -17.85
CA ILE A 276 14.15 6.64 -17.16
C ILE A 276 15.41 6.79 -16.31
N ALA A 277 15.80 5.75 -15.58
CA ALA A 277 16.98 5.76 -14.73
C ALA A 277 18.28 5.94 -15.55
N GLU A 278 18.41 5.22 -16.65
CA GLU A 278 19.51 5.36 -17.59
C GLU A 278 19.55 6.78 -18.18
N ASP A 279 18.42 7.29 -18.66
CA ASP A 279 18.30 8.65 -19.24
C ASP A 279 18.79 9.73 -18.25
N ILE A 280 18.33 9.69 -17.00
CA ILE A 280 18.71 10.70 -15.99
C ILE A 280 20.19 10.57 -15.61
N PHE A 281 20.71 9.33 -15.48
CA PHE A 281 22.12 9.13 -15.13
C PHE A 281 23.06 9.61 -16.24
N TYR A 282 22.84 9.18 -17.47
CA TYR A 282 23.67 9.59 -18.60
C TYR A 282 23.58 11.11 -18.89
N THR A 283 22.40 11.69 -18.72
CA THR A 283 22.25 13.14 -18.83
C THR A 283 22.99 13.87 -17.70
N ALA A 284 22.94 13.34 -16.47
CA ALA A 284 23.69 13.88 -15.35
C ALA A 284 25.21 13.78 -15.58
N TYR A 285 25.70 12.65 -16.09
CA TYR A 285 27.09 12.46 -16.43
C TYR A 285 27.56 13.42 -17.53
N ARG A 286 26.74 13.67 -18.55
CA ARG A 286 27.02 14.65 -19.60
C ARG A 286 27.08 16.08 -19.03
N LEU A 287 26.17 16.44 -18.14
CA LEU A 287 26.22 17.74 -17.46
C LEU A 287 27.49 17.86 -16.59
N TYR A 288 27.87 16.80 -15.88
CA TYR A 288 29.14 16.77 -15.15
C TYR A 288 30.33 17.05 -16.08
N LYS A 289 30.37 16.46 -17.27
CA LYS A 289 31.45 16.69 -18.25
C LYS A 289 31.39 18.09 -18.91
N LEU A 290 30.17 18.68 -19.02
CA LEU A 290 30.00 20.05 -19.57
C LEU A 290 30.56 21.11 -18.62
N PHE A 291 30.38 20.95 -17.32
CA PHE A 291 30.89 21.88 -16.32
C PHE A 291 32.24 21.40 -15.80
N ILE A 292 33.30 22.17 -16.04
CA ILE A 292 34.68 21.82 -15.66
C ILE A 292 34.82 21.71 -14.14
N ARG A 293 34.10 22.54 -13.38
CA ARG A 293 34.18 22.61 -11.91
C ARG A 293 32.80 22.61 -11.29
N LYS A 294 32.67 21.95 -10.15
CA LYS A 294 31.47 21.96 -9.31
C LYS A 294 30.94 23.38 -9.03
N LYS A 295 31.87 24.33 -8.79
CA LYS A 295 31.51 25.72 -8.54
C LYS A 295 30.74 26.34 -9.73
N ASP A 296 31.16 26.03 -10.96
CA ASP A 296 30.54 26.59 -12.17
C ASP A 296 29.12 26.02 -12.34
N PHE A 297 28.93 24.75 -12.05
CA PHE A 297 27.63 24.09 -12.00
C PHE A 297 26.69 24.71 -10.92
N LEU A 298 27.22 24.92 -9.70
CA LEU A 298 26.45 25.51 -8.60
C LEU A 298 26.10 26.99 -8.82
N SER A 299 26.87 27.70 -9.67
CA SER A 299 26.64 29.10 -10.02
C SER A 299 25.69 29.25 -11.21
N ALA A 300 25.33 28.16 -11.88
CA ALA A 300 24.43 28.19 -13.03
C ALA A 300 22.99 28.49 -12.60
N SER A 301 22.30 29.36 -13.39
CA SER A 301 20.88 29.62 -13.14
C SER A 301 20.00 28.43 -13.55
N VAL A 302 18.80 28.35 -12.97
CA VAL A 302 17.79 27.35 -13.33
C VAL A 302 17.48 27.41 -14.84
N GLU A 303 17.37 28.61 -15.40
CA GLU A 303 17.07 28.83 -16.81
C GLU A 303 18.19 28.30 -17.71
N TYR A 304 19.45 28.59 -17.35
CA TYR A 304 20.59 28.04 -18.07
C TYR A 304 20.66 26.53 -17.98
N LEU A 305 20.48 25.94 -16.78
CA LEU A 305 20.46 24.49 -16.62
C LEU A 305 19.34 23.85 -17.44
N LYS A 306 18.14 24.45 -17.49
CA LYS A 306 17.06 23.99 -18.36
C LYS A 306 17.45 23.98 -19.83
N SER A 307 18.16 25.05 -20.30
CA SER A 307 18.56 25.18 -21.70
C SER A 307 19.62 24.18 -22.16
N VAL A 308 20.52 23.76 -21.24
CA VAL A 308 21.60 22.81 -21.54
C VAL A 308 21.25 21.34 -21.22
N THR A 309 20.14 21.12 -20.51
CA THR A 309 19.69 19.76 -20.19
C THR A 309 18.77 19.25 -21.30
N SER A 310 19.28 18.33 -22.12
CA SER A 310 18.50 17.64 -23.15
C SER A 310 18.54 16.14 -22.90
N PHE A 311 17.40 15.50 -23.03
CA PHE A 311 17.25 14.04 -22.91
C PHE A 311 17.28 13.31 -24.27
N ASP A 312 17.43 14.06 -25.39
CA ASP A 312 17.44 13.50 -26.74
C ASP A 312 18.77 12.82 -27.12
N ALA A 313 19.67 12.70 -26.18
CA ALA A 313 21.03 12.22 -26.40
C ALA A 313 21.12 10.68 -26.45
N TYR A 314 20.27 10.01 -27.22
CA TYR A 314 20.37 8.55 -27.49
C TYR A 314 21.61 8.11 -28.26
N LYS A 315 22.53 9.01 -28.54
CA LYS A 315 23.83 8.72 -29.14
C LYS A 315 24.94 8.95 -28.13
N ILE A 316 24.77 8.41 -26.91
CA ILE A 316 25.92 8.32 -26.03
C ILE A 316 26.79 7.19 -26.58
N ASP A 317 27.95 7.56 -27.03
CA ASP A 317 28.98 6.59 -27.38
C ASP A 317 29.41 5.87 -26.10
N TYR A 318 28.84 4.70 -25.87
CA TYR A 318 29.15 3.84 -24.71
C TYR A 318 30.64 3.45 -24.65
N SER A 319 31.43 3.75 -25.68
CA SER A 319 32.87 3.47 -25.75
C SER A 319 33.73 4.42 -24.92
N GLN A 320 33.20 5.53 -24.46
CA GLN A 320 33.99 6.60 -23.81
C GLN A 320 33.64 6.88 -22.33
N GLY A 321 32.84 6.09 -21.69
CA GLY A 321 32.41 6.50 -20.36
C GLY A 321 31.88 5.40 -19.47
N SER A 322 31.75 5.75 -18.22
CA SER A 322 31.20 4.92 -17.18
C SER A 322 29.86 4.31 -17.59
N GLN A 323 29.82 3.00 -17.72
CA GLN A 323 28.57 2.28 -17.91
C GLN A 323 27.79 2.27 -16.61
N VAL A 324 26.47 2.47 -16.66
CA VAL A 324 25.59 2.28 -15.52
C VAL A 324 24.79 1.00 -15.68
N LEU A 325 24.87 0.11 -14.70
CA LEU A 325 23.97 -1.02 -14.57
C LEU A 325 22.84 -0.62 -13.60
N VAL A 326 21.62 -0.65 -14.08
CA VAL A 326 20.43 -0.32 -13.26
C VAL A 326 19.88 -1.61 -12.67
N LEU A 327 19.74 -1.64 -11.34
CA LEU A 327 19.31 -2.80 -10.58
C LEU A 327 18.12 -2.45 -9.65
N PRO A 328 17.23 -3.40 -9.36
CA PRO A 328 16.22 -3.22 -8.32
C PRO A 328 16.87 -3.02 -6.95
N GLU A 329 16.45 -2.00 -6.19
CA GLU A 329 16.92 -1.76 -4.81
C GLU A 329 16.73 -2.98 -3.91
N ALA A 330 15.58 -3.63 -4.04
CA ALA A 330 15.28 -4.86 -3.31
C ALA A 330 16.30 -5.99 -3.59
N TYR A 331 16.76 -6.14 -4.84
CA TYR A 331 17.77 -7.13 -5.19
C TYR A 331 19.09 -6.83 -4.51
N ALA A 332 19.52 -5.57 -4.53
CA ALA A 332 20.76 -5.16 -3.88
C ALA A 332 20.73 -5.39 -2.36
N GLY A 333 19.62 -5.03 -1.71
CA GLY A 333 19.41 -5.32 -0.28
C GLY A 333 19.47 -6.81 0.03
N LEU A 334 18.89 -7.65 -0.83
CA LEU A 334 18.88 -9.10 -0.68
C LEU A 334 20.25 -9.75 -0.89
N LEU A 335 21.07 -9.23 -1.81
CA LEU A 335 22.44 -9.73 -2.02
C LEU A 335 23.24 -9.71 -0.73
N THR A 336 23.13 -8.64 0.04
CA THR A 336 23.86 -8.50 1.31
C THR A 336 23.47 -9.55 2.35
N ILE A 337 22.20 -9.96 2.33
CA ILE A 337 21.63 -10.88 3.33
C ILE A 337 21.83 -12.35 2.90
N THR A 338 21.65 -12.64 1.62
CA THR A 338 21.68 -14.01 1.11
C THR A 338 23.08 -14.57 0.95
N GLN A 339 24.06 -13.75 0.57
CA GLN A 339 25.46 -14.20 0.42
C GLN A 339 26.07 -14.74 1.72
N GLN A 340 25.51 -14.41 2.85
CA GLN A 340 25.98 -14.87 4.15
C GLN A 340 25.35 -16.19 4.64
N GLY A 341 24.38 -16.73 3.89
CA GLY A 341 23.72 -17.99 4.22
C GLY A 341 22.87 -17.96 5.49
N LYS A 342 22.55 -16.77 6.01
CA LYS A 342 21.77 -16.60 7.24
C LYS A 342 20.25 -16.72 7.01
N ILE A 343 19.82 -16.61 5.76
CA ILE A 343 18.45 -16.88 5.36
C ILE A 343 18.40 -18.24 4.69
N GLY A 344 17.54 -19.12 5.19
CA GLY A 344 17.38 -20.47 4.67
C GLY A 344 16.79 -20.51 3.25
N ILE A 345 17.08 -21.60 2.52
CA ILE A 345 16.50 -21.84 1.20
C ILE A 345 14.97 -21.82 1.28
N GLY A 346 14.33 -21.20 0.30
CA GLY A 346 12.88 -21.12 0.16
C GLY A 346 12.35 -19.69 0.12
N MET A 347 11.03 -19.56 0.17
CA MET A 347 10.36 -18.25 0.06
C MET A 347 10.63 -17.39 1.29
N THR A 348 10.82 -16.11 1.04
CA THR A 348 11.04 -15.10 2.08
C THR A 348 10.40 -13.80 1.61
N LEU A 349 9.84 -13.04 2.55
CA LEU A 349 9.33 -11.70 2.31
C LEU A 349 10.37 -10.68 2.80
N LEU A 350 10.73 -9.72 1.97
CA LEU A 350 11.49 -8.53 2.38
C LEU A 350 10.53 -7.36 2.50
N VAL A 351 10.64 -6.62 3.59
CA VAL A 351 9.92 -5.36 3.83
C VAL A 351 10.96 -4.29 4.14
N ASP A 352 11.28 -3.48 3.15
CA ASP A 352 12.21 -2.36 3.28
C ASP A 352 11.43 -1.09 3.64
N ILE A 353 11.49 -0.68 4.89
CA ILE A 353 10.78 0.49 5.41
C ILE A 353 11.69 1.71 5.31
N GLY A 354 11.52 2.47 4.24
CA GLY A 354 12.20 3.74 4.04
C GLY A 354 11.51 4.92 4.76
N GLY A 355 12.06 6.12 4.56
CA GLY A 355 11.44 7.35 5.10
C GLY A 355 10.11 7.71 4.40
N GLY A 356 10.06 7.63 3.06
CA GLY A 356 8.92 8.03 2.25
C GLY A 356 8.16 6.88 1.59
N SER A 357 8.80 5.74 1.40
CA SER A 357 8.24 4.55 0.75
C SER A 357 8.57 3.29 1.53
N THR A 358 7.81 2.23 1.26
CA THR A 358 8.12 0.87 1.70
C THR A 358 8.08 -0.04 0.49
N ASP A 359 9.14 -0.81 0.31
CA ASP A 359 9.26 -1.79 -0.74
C ASP A 359 9.05 -3.19 -0.17
N ILE A 360 8.15 -3.94 -0.78
CA ILE A 360 7.78 -5.29 -0.37
C ILE A 360 8.19 -6.23 -1.50
N SER A 361 9.05 -7.20 -1.20
CA SER A 361 9.54 -8.14 -2.20
C SER A 361 9.37 -9.58 -1.76
N LEU A 362 8.72 -10.38 -2.61
CA LEU A 362 8.75 -11.83 -2.48
C LEU A 362 9.92 -12.37 -3.26
N PHE A 363 10.78 -13.12 -2.60
CA PHE A 363 11.90 -13.80 -3.23
C PHE A 363 12.04 -15.24 -2.74
N ASN A 364 12.71 -16.03 -3.55
CA ASN A 364 13.04 -17.40 -3.25
C ASN A 364 14.55 -17.54 -3.18
N VAL A 365 15.06 -17.92 -2.03
CA VAL A 365 16.50 -18.20 -1.85
C VAL A 365 16.77 -19.57 -2.44
N ILE A 366 17.56 -19.61 -3.51
CA ILE A 366 17.97 -20.82 -4.20
C ILE A 366 19.47 -21.07 -4.03
N ARG A 367 19.87 -22.33 -4.04
CA ARG A 367 21.28 -22.72 -4.05
C ARG A 367 21.72 -22.98 -5.48
N ASN A 368 22.63 -22.15 -5.98
CA ASN A 368 23.26 -22.34 -7.26
C ASN A 368 24.73 -22.76 -7.05
N ARG A 369 25.00 -24.04 -7.27
CA ARG A 369 26.32 -24.66 -6.96
C ARG A 369 26.75 -24.42 -5.51
N ARG A 370 27.65 -23.46 -5.25
CA ARG A 370 28.21 -23.13 -3.90
C ARG A 370 27.65 -21.80 -3.37
N GLU A 371 26.90 -21.08 -4.17
CA GLU A 371 26.41 -19.74 -3.81
C GLU A 371 24.91 -19.77 -3.56
N THR A 372 24.48 -18.95 -2.64
CA THR A 372 23.07 -18.70 -2.35
C THR A 372 22.66 -17.44 -3.08
N VAL A 373 21.71 -17.56 -3.99
CA VAL A 373 21.27 -16.46 -4.86
C VAL A 373 19.79 -16.16 -4.59
N PRO A 374 19.44 -14.88 -4.39
CA PRO A 374 18.03 -14.49 -4.32
C PRO A 374 17.42 -14.48 -5.73
N ASN A 375 16.27 -15.10 -5.85
CA ASN A 375 15.46 -15.08 -7.06
C ASN A 375 14.17 -14.33 -6.75
N ILE A 376 14.03 -13.15 -7.31
CA ILE A 376 12.90 -12.26 -7.02
C ILE A 376 11.71 -12.65 -7.90
N SER A 377 10.53 -12.72 -7.28
CA SER A 377 9.30 -13.10 -7.96
C SER A 377 8.27 -11.98 -8.05
N ARG A 378 8.30 -11.07 -7.10
CA ARG A 378 7.40 -9.90 -7.06
C ARG A 378 8.02 -8.78 -6.26
N ILE A 379 7.92 -7.56 -6.75
CA ILE A 379 8.23 -6.33 -5.99
C ILE A 379 7.01 -5.41 -6.05
N ILE A 380 6.70 -4.79 -4.92
CA ILE A 380 5.63 -3.79 -4.77
C ILE A 380 6.22 -2.63 -3.99
N SER A 381 6.14 -1.42 -4.53
CA SER A 381 6.52 -0.20 -3.83
C SER A 381 5.26 0.58 -3.44
N ILE A 382 5.18 1.01 -2.18
CA ILE A 382 4.12 1.89 -1.69
C ILE A 382 4.70 3.19 -1.18
N HIS A 383 4.00 4.29 -1.44
CA HIS A 383 4.41 5.63 -0.99
C HIS A 383 4.05 5.90 0.48
N ARG A 384 4.34 4.93 1.33
CA ARG A 384 4.12 4.96 2.78
C ARG A 384 5.35 4.41 3.46
N GLY A 385 6.03 5.22 4.25
CA GLY A 385 7.19 4.85 5.04
C GLY A 385 7.09 5.50 6.43
N LEU A 386 8.20 5.72 7.10
CA LEU A 386 8.23 6.35 8.43
C LEU A 386 7.50 7.70 8.49
N ASN A 387 7.60 8.52 7.43
CA ASN A 387 6.90 9.80 7.37
C ASN A 387 5.38 9.67 7.39
N TYR A 388 4.83 8.58 6.85
CA TYR A 388 3.41 8.29 6.93
C TYR A 388 2.98 8.05 8.39
N ILE A 389 3.77 7.29 9.13
CA ILE A 389 3.55 7.05 10.58
C ILE A 389 3.63 8.35 11.37
N TYR A 390 4.64 9.19 11.08
CA TYR A 390 4.76 10.52 11.72
C TYR A 390 3.58 11.43 11.40
N SER A 391 3.06 11.36 10.18
CA SER A 391 1.89 12.14 9.78
C SER A 391 0.61 11.69 10.50
N MET A 392 0.40 10.38 10.63
CA MET A 392 -0.72 9.83 11.42
C MET A 392 -0.64 10.26 12.88
N TYR A 393 0.54 10.15 13.49
CA TYR A 393 0.73 10.60 14.88
C TYR A 393 0.48 12.09 15.05
N LYS A 394 0.88 12.90 14.05
CA LYS A 394 0.64 14.35 14.05
C LYS A 394 -0.84 14.72 14.00
N GLU A 395 -1.69 13.89 13.40
CA GLU A 395 -3.15 14.16 13.36
C GLU A 395 -3.75 14.28 14.76
N THR A 396 -3.23 13.52 15.72
CA THR A 396 -3.65 13.55 17.13
C THR A 396 -2.78 14.48 17.99
N HIS A 397 -1.57 14.82 17.52
CA HIS A 397 -0.58 15.64 18.24
C HIS A 397 -0.18 16.86 17.38
N TYR A 398 -1.18 17.63 16.96
CA TYR A 398 -1.04 18.73 15.99
C TYR A 398 -0.08 19.84 16.43
N GLU A 399 0.21 19.99 17.72
CA GLU A 399 1.13 20.98 18.27
C GLU A 399 2.60 20.65 18.01
N MET A 400 2.93 19.37 17.83
CA MET A 400 4.30 18.93 17.62
C MET A 400 4.74 19.16 16.17
N SER A 401 5.99 19.57 15.96
CA SER A 401 6.58 19.56 14.63
C SER A 401 6.89 18.12 14.16
N ILE A 402 6.95 17.88 12.84
CA ILE A 402 7.34 16.56 12.32
C ILE A 402 8.74 16.16 12.79
N GLU A 403 9.64 17.13 12.96
CA GLU A 403 10.99 16.88 13.46
C GLU A 403 11.00 16.45 14.93
N ASP A 404 10.14 17.02 15.76
CA ASP A 404 10.00 16.60 17.16
C ASP A 404 9.34 15.21 17.27
N ILE A 405 8.35 14.93 16.44
CA ILE A 405 7.73 13.60 16.32
C ILE A 405 8.77 12.56 15.91
N ARG A 406 9.61 12.86 14.92
CA ARG A 406 10.70 12.00 14.50
C ARG A 406 11.67 11.71 15.64
N LYS A 407 12.12 12.74 16.37
CA LYS A 407 13.01 12.56 17.54
C LYS A 407 12.33 11.74 18.64
N LEU A 408 11.03 11.94 18.86
CA LEU A 408 10.24 11.16 19.81
C LEU A 408 10.20 9.69 19.37
N PHE A 409 9.95 9.40 18.09
CA PHE A 409 9.94 8.05 17.55
C PHE A 409 11.31 7.37 17.72
N GLU A 410 12.40 8.05 17.36
CA GLU A 410 13.76 7.53 17.51
C GLU A 410 14.09 7.18 18.98
N LYS A 411 13.56 7.96 19.93
CA LYS A 411 13.76 7.74 21.36
C LYS A 411 12.84 6.69 21.97
N ASN A 412 11.60 6.64 21.53
CA ASN A 412 10.56 5.76 22.07
C ASN A 412 9.59 5.28 20.96
N PRO A 413 9.99 4.33 20.10
CA PRO A 413 9.15 3.82 19.03
C PRO A 413 7.83 3.20 19.53
N SER A 414 7.81 2.66 20.75
CA SER A 414 6.65 1.99 21.33
C SER A 414 5.47 2.93 21.59
N SER A 415 5.70 4.25 21.70
CA SER A 415 4.61 5.24 21.83
C SER A 415 3.80 5.39 20.54
N PHE A 416 4.28 4.89 19.41
CA PHE A 416 3.61 4.91 18.09
C PHE A 416 2.97 3.56 17.73
N LYS A 417 2.69 2.74 18.75
CA LYS A 417 2.20 1.38 18.51
C LYS A 417 0.89 1.35 17.70
N ALA A 418 -0.02 2.29 17.92
CA ALA A 418 -1.30 2.34 17.21
C ALA A 418 -1.11 2.62 15.71
N GLU A 419 -0.28 3.58 15.36
CA GLU A 419 0.05 3.97 13.99
C GLU A 419 0.82 2.86 13.28
N VAL A 420 1.77 2.25 13.98
CA VAL A 420 2.54 1.10 13.44
C VAL A 420 1.63 -0.11 13.23
N ASP A 421 0.73 -0.42 14.15
CA ASP A 421 -0.21 -1.53 14.01
C ASP A 421 -1.19 -1.30 12.85
N LEU A 422 -1.60 -0.06 12.61
CA LEU A 422 -2.41 0.30 11.45
C LEU A 422 -1.62 0.10 10.16
N PHE A 423 -0.42 0.64 10.10
CA PHE A 423 0.49 0.49 8.96
C PHE A 423 0.76 -0.99 8.62
N LEU A 424 1.06 -1.83 9.62
CA LEU A 424 1.32 -3.26 9.42
C LEU A 424 0.07 -4.02 8.95
N ARG A 425 -1.14 -3.63 9.38
CA ARG A 425 -2.40 -4.20 8.85
C ARG A 425 -2.61 -3.86 7.39
N GLU A 426 -2.30 -2.64 6.99
CA GLU A 426 -2.35 -2.22 5.58
C GLU A 426 -1.33 -3.00 4.74
N LEU A 427 -0.11 -3.17 5.24
CA LEU A 427 0.91 -4.02 4.61
C LEU A 427 0.43 -5.46 4.46
N ALA A 428 -0.12 -6.06 5.51
CA ALA A 428 -0.62 -7.44 5.46
C ALA A 428 -1.74 -7.60 4.43
N SER A 429 -2.66 -6.64 4.35
CA SER A 429 -3.73 -6.62 3.32
C SER A 429 -3.16 -6.53 1.91
N LEU A 430 -2.13 -5.70 1.71
CA LEU A 430 -1.46 -5.56 0.42
C LEU A 430 -0.73 -6.84 0.03
N VAL A 431 0.02 -7.45 0.95
CA VAL A 431 0.69 -8.75 0.74
C VAL A 431 -0.33 -9.83 0.38
N GLN A 432 -1.46 -9.86 1.05
CA GLN A 432 -2.55 -10.79 0.72
C GLN A 432 -3.04 -10.60 -0.71
N LYS A 433 -3.32 -9.38 -1.12
CA LYS A 433 -3.90 -9.05 -2.43
C LYS A 433 -2.90 -9.22 -3.57
N GLU A 434 -1.70 -8.67 -3.43
CA GLU A 434 -0.74 -8.49 -4.52
C GLU A 434 0.33 -9.59 -4.58
N ILE A 435 0.51 -10.38 -3.52
CA ILE A 435 1.48 -11.48 -3.46
C ILE A 435 0.77 -12.82 -3.27
N TYR A 436 0.01 -12.98 -2.18
CA TYR A 436 -0.57 -14.28 -1.83
C TYR A 436 -1.61 -14.76 -2.84
N HIS A 437 -2.61 -13.95 -3.20
CA HIS A 437 -3.63 -14.37 -4.16
C HIS A 437 -3.03 -14.69 -5.55
N PRO A 438 -2.15 -13.86 -6.15
CA PRO A 438 -1.46 -14.22 -7.38
C PRO A 438 -0.60 -15.48 -7.26
N LEU A 439 0.06 -15.69 -6.10
CA LEU A 439 0.87 -16.88 -5.86
C LEU A 439 0.02 -18.15 -5.83
N VAL A 440 -1.11 -18.13 -5.11
CA VAL A 440 -2.09 -19.23 -5.09
C VAL A 440 -2.60 -19.53 -6.50
N HIS A 441 -2.98 -18.50 -7.23
CA HIS A 441 -3.47 -18.65 -8.61
C HIS A 441 -2.39 -19.26 -9.55
N ALA A 442 -1.14 -18.82 -9.40
CA ALA A 442 -0.01 -19.39 -10.15
C ALA A 442 0.24 -20.86 -9.79
N ALA A 443 0.18 -21.20 -8.49
CA ALA A 443 0.32 -22.59 -8.01
C ALA A 443 -0.77 -23.50 -8.54
N LEU A 444 -2.03 -23.07 -8.49
CA LEU A 444 -3.18 -23.83 -9.02
C LEU A 444 -3.05 -24.08 -10.52
N LYS A 445 -2.60 -23.12 -11.31
CA LYS A 445 -2.32 -23.30 -12.74
C LYS A 445 -1.26 -24.37 -13.01
N GLN A 446 -0.35 -24.61 -12.07
CA GLN A 446 0.68 -25.65 -12.14
C GLN A 446 0.27 -26.95 -11.44
N GLY A 447 -1.01 -27.10 -11.10
CA GLY A 447 -1.53 -28.31 -10.44
C GLY A 447 -1.13 -28.46 -8.96
N ILE A 448 -0.63 -27.39 -8.33
CA ILE A 448 -0.29 -27.37 -6.92
C ILE A 448 -1.51 -26.86 -6.15
N THR A 449 -2.12 -27.71 -5.33
CA THR A 449 -3.26 -27.33 -4.49
C THR A 449 -2.83 -26.38 -3.38
N GLN A 450 -3.78 -25.62 -2.84
CA GLN A 450 -3.52 -24.69 -1.73
C GLN A 450 -2.93 -25.43 -0.52
N GLU A 451 -3.38 -26.63 -0.21
CA GLU A 451 -2.87 -27.48 0.88
C GLU A 451 -1.38 -27.84 0.71
N ARG A 452 -0.92 -28.00 -0.54
CA ARG A 452 0.50 -28.25 -0.84
C ARG A 452 1.33 -26.97 -0.87
N LEU A 453 0.69 -25.83 -1.14
CA LEU A 453 1.35 -24.53 -1.17
C LEU A 453 1.58 -23.99 0.25
N MET A 454 0.62 -24.16 1.17
CA MET A 454 0.70 -23.63 2.54
C MET A 454 1.99 -24.00 3.28
N PRO A 455 2.46 -25.25 3.33
CA PRO A 455 3.73 -25.60 3.98
C PRO A 455 4.98 -24.97 3.36
N ILE A 456 4.85 -24.40 2.15
CA ILE A 456 5.97 -23.75 1.46
C ILE A 456 6.08 -22.25 1.83
N ILE A 457 4.97 -21.64 2.24
CA ILE A 457 4.87 -20.19 2.50
C ILE A 457 4.51 -19.83 3.94
N GLU A 458 3.86 -20.75 4.66
CA GLU A 458 3.49 -20.55 6.07
C GLU A 458 4.71 -20.63 6.96
N ASP A 459 4.76 -19.76 7.97
CA ASP A 459 5.85 -19.66 8.93
C ASP A 459 7.24 -19.40 8.31
N ARG A 460 7.25 -18.76 7.14
CA ARG A 460 8.48 -18.35 6.46
C ARG A 460 8.96 -16.99 6.98
N PRO A 461 10.26 -16.70 6.84
CA PRO A 461 10.82 -15.43 7.29
C PRO A 461 10.21 -14.22 6.61
N VAL A 462 10.02 -13.15 7.39
CA VAL A 462 9.86 -11.78 6.91
C VAL A 462 11.05 -10.96 7.37
N VAL A 463 11.80 -10.43 6.44
CA VAL A 463 13.02 -9.63 6.69
C VAL A 463 12.63 -8.16 6.68
N PHE A 464 12.89 -7.46 7.78
CA PHE A 464 12.70 -6.02 7.87
C PHE A 464 14.03 -5.31 7.64
N SER A 465 14.05 -4.38 6.67
CA SER A 465 15.22 -3.57 6.31
C SER A 465 14.86 -2.08 6.21
N GLY A 466 15.84 -1.26 5.85
CA GLY A 466 15.68 0.18 5.78
C GLY A 466 15.71 0.87 7.14
N GLY A 467 15.49 2.18 7.15
CA GLY A 467 15.55 2.99 8.37
C GLY A 467 14.49 2.63 9.41
N GLY A 468 13.34 2.08 8.98
CA GLY A 468 12.30 1.58 9.88
C GLY A 468 12.57 0.14 10.36
N GLY A 469 13.24 -0.66 9.54
CA GLY A 469 13.44 -2.08 9.79
C GLY A 469 14.25 -2.43 11.03
N VAL A 470 14.98 -1.47 11.61
CA VAL A 470 15.76 -1.67 12.86
C VAL A 470 14.92 -1.59 14.13
N TYR A 471 13.70 -1.04 14.07
CA TYR A 471 12.86 -0.86 15.25
C TYR A 471 11.99 -2.08 15.51
N GLU A 472 12.12 -2.68 16.70
CA GLU A 472 11.37 -3.88 17.11
C GLU A 472 9.85 -3.72 17.02
N VAL A 473 9.34 -2.48 17.09
CA VAL A 473 7.90 -2.20 16.97
C VAL A 473 7.32 -2.70 15.64
N PHE A 474 8.14 -2.83 14.57
CA PHE A 474 7.75 -3.38 13.27
C PHE A 474 7.90 -4.90 13.18
N HIS A 475 8.71 -5.53 14.05
CA HIS A 475 9.03 -6.95 13.94
C HIS A 475 7.83 -7.83 14.29
N LYS A 476 6.86 -7.86 13.41
CA LYS A 476 5.62 -8.62 13.55
C LYS A 476 5.35 -9.45 12.31
N ARG A 477 4.47 -10.41 12.47
CA ARG A 477 3.94 -11.18 11.35
C ARG A 477 3.34 -10.27 10.28
N VAL A 478 3.65 -10.55 9.03
CA VAL A 478 3.03 -9.92 7.86
C VAL A 478 2.30 -10.99 7.07
N HIS A 479 0.98 -11.03 7.15
CA HIS A 479 0.13 -12.07 6.57
C HIS A 479 0.55 -13.48 7.06
N LEU A 480 1.03 -14.35 6.17
CA LEU A 480 1.47 -15.73 6.49
C LEU A 480 2.94 -15.81 6.93
N PHE A 481 3.72 -14.77 6.69
CA PHE A 481 5.13 -14.71 7.06
C PHE A 481 5.24 -14.36 8.54
N SER A 482 5.67 -15.30 9.37
CA SER A 482 5.56 -15.19 10.83
C SER A 482 6.89 -15.09 11.56
N GLU A 483 8.02 -15.40 10.89
CA GLU A 483 9.34 -15.29 11.48
C GLU A 483 9.99 -13.93 11.16
N PRO A 484 9.83 -12.89 12.02
CA PRO A 484 10.44 -11.59 11.78
C PRO A 484 11.95 -11.66 11.99
N VAL A 485 12.69 -11.20 10.99
CA VAL A 485 14.15 -11.10 11.00
C VAL A 485 14.51 -9.64 10.75
N SER A 486 15.29 -9.05 11.65
CA SER A 486 15.83 -7.70 11.47
C SER A 486 17.17 -7.72 10.77
N VAL A 487 17.41 -6.77 9.88
CA VAL A 487 18.72 -6.52 9.32
C VAL A 487 19.58 -5.83 10.38
N SER A 488 20.38 -6.62 11.09
CA SER A 488 21.30 -6.19 12.14
C SER A 488 22.74 -6.47 11.76
N LYS A 489 23.69 -6.01 12.56
CA LYS A 489 25.11 -6.36 12.39
C LYS A 489 25.37 -7.86 12.34
N ASP A 490 24.58 -8.64 13.07
CA ASP A 490 24.70 -10.10 13.08
C ASP A 490 24.21 -10.72 11.77
N LEU A 491 23.23 -10.09 11.11
CA LEU A 491 22.74 -10.50 9.80
C LEU A 491 23.60 -9.93 8.66
N LEU A 492 24.06 -8.69 8.80
CA LEU A 492 24.94 -8.01 7.84
C LEU A 492 26.40 -8.03 8.35
N SER A 493 27.07 -9.18 8.35
CA SER A 493 28.54 -9.12 8.50
C SER A 493 29.11 -8.55 7.20
N LEU A 494 29.20 -7.23 7.10
CA LEU A 494 29.85 -6.55 5.99
C LEU A 494 31.34 -6.86 6.08
N LYS A 495 31.77 -7.85 5.32
CA LYS A 495 33.18 -8.22 5.25
C LYS A 495 33.95 -7.10 4.54
N ASN A 496 35.10 -6.76 5.08
CA ASN A 496 36.06 -5.82 4.48
C ASN A 496 35.53 -4.37 4.31
N VAL A 497 34.58 -3.94 5.15
CA VAL A 497 34.21 -2.53 5.23
C VAL A 497 35.27 -1.77 6.02
N THR A 498 35.72 -0.64 5.46
CA THR A 498 36.77 0.19 6.05
C THR A 498 36.32 0.91 7.33
N GLU A 499 35.03 1.27 7.43
CA GLU A 499 34.45 1.92 8.60
C GLU A 499 34.18 0.95 9.74
N LYS A 500 34.92 1.14 10.85
CA LYS A 500 34.79 0.27 12.05
C LYS A 500 33.64 0.68 12.99
N ARG A 501 33.08 1.87 12.85
CA ARG A 501 32.08 2.45 13.78
C ARG A 501 30.83 2.91 13.01
N ILE A 502 30.03 1.96 12.58
CA ILE A 502 28.71 2.20 11.98
C ILE A 502 27.66 1.66 12.95
N SER A 503 26.62 2.43 13.24
CA SER A 503 25.49 1.96 14.04
C SER A 503 24.61 0.96 13.27
N ASP A 504 23.78 0.16 13.94
CA ASP A 504 22.89 -0.80 13.29
C ASP A 504 21.87 -0.08 12.38
N VAL A 505 21.39 1.09 12.79
CA VAL A 505 20.51 1.93 11.99
C VAL A 505 21.19 2.38 10.69
N GLU A 506 22.41 2.93 10.80
CA GLU A 506 23.18 3.36 9.62
C GLU A 506 23.48 2.17 8.71
N LEU A 507 23.86 1.02 9.29
CA LEU A 507 24.18 -0.19 8.56
C LEU A 507 22.97 -0.70 7.75
N SER A 508 21.79 -0.74 8.37
CA SER A 508 20.56 -1.13 7.69
C SER A 508 20.23 -0.19 6.51
N ILE A 509 20.41 1.12 6.71
CA ILE A 509 20.17 2.12 5.66
C ILE A 509 21.23 2.04 4.54
N LEU A 510 22.47 1.69 4.85
CA LEU A 510 23.59 1.59 3.90
C LEU A 510 23.62 0.25 3.14
N SER A 511 22.86 -0.74 3.57
CA SER A 511 22.89 -2.10 3.03
C SER A 511 22.61 -2.16 1.53
N VAL A 512 21.68 -1.36 1.03
CA VAL A 512 21.36 -1.29 -0.39
C VAL A 512 22.53 -0.75 -1.20
N ALA A 513 23.16 0.35 -0.75
CA ALA A 513 24.34 0.91 -1.42
C ALA A 513 25.52 -0.09 -1.43
N TYR A 514 25.71 -0.84 -0.35
CA TYR A 514 26.68 -1.92 -0.30
C TYR A 514 26.37 -3.03 -1.30
N GLY A 515 25.11 -3.50 -1.35
CA GLY A 515 24.69 -4.52 -2.32
C GLY A 515 24.86 -4.05 -3.77
N LEU A 516 24.60 -2.78 -4.04
CA LEU A 516 24.84 -2.16 -5.35
C LEU A 516 26.33 -2.05 -5.69
N SER A 517 27.24 -1.99 -4.71
CA SER A 517 28.68 -1.95 -4.98
C SER A 517 29.28 -3.32 -5.30
N ILE A 518 28.57 -4.41 -5.02
CA ILE A 518 29.00 -5.76 -5.38
C ILE A 518 28.88 -5.92 -6.90
N PRO A 519 30.00 -6.15 -7.64
CA PRO A 519 29.97 -6.23 -9.09
C PRO A 519 29.00 -7.29 -9.60
N GLN A 520 28.10 -6.90 -10.46
CA GLN A 520 27.22 -7.81 -11.18
C GLN A 520 27.64 -7.84 -12.65
N VAL A 521 27.81 -9.03 -13.19
CA VAL A 521 28.18 -9.24 -14.62
C VAL A 521 26.93 -9.32 -15.48
N THR A 522 25.82 -9.74 -14.89
CA THR A 522 24.53 -9.92 -15.57
C THR A 522 23.40 -9.36 -14.74
N GLU A 523 22.32 -9.02 -15.40
CA GLU A 523 21.09 -8.67 -14.70
C GLU A 523 20.59 -9.80 -13.79
N PRO A 524 19.97 -9.48 -12.65
CA PRO A 524 19.46 -10.50 -11.75
C PRO A 524 18.39 -11.36 -12.41
N VAL A 525 18.43 -12.65 -12.13
CA VAL A 525 17.40 -13.56 -12.61
C VAL A 525 16.10 -13.27 -11.85
N MET A 526 15.11 -12.85 -12.61
CA MET A 526 13.76 -12.58 -12.12
C MET A 526 12.85 -13.72 -12.56
N THR A 527 12.20 -14.39 -11.62
CA THR A 527 11.22 -15.43 -11.96
C THR A 527 9.82 -14.96 -11.57
N PRO A 528 9.02 -14.53 -12.53
CA PRO A 528 7.64 -14.12 -12.27
C PRO A 528 6.85 -15.21 -11.54
N LEU A 529 5.85 -14.84 -10.74
CA LEU A 529 5.05 -15.76 -9.92
C LEU A 529 4.47 -16.94 -10.73
N ASN A 530 4.07 -16.69 -11.98
CA ASN A 530 3.51 -17.73 -12.87
C ASN A 530 4.54 -18.79 -13.31
N GLN A 531 5.84 -18.50 -13.18
CA GLN A 531 6.93 -19.41 -13.53
C GLN A 531 7.63 -19.99 -12.28
N LEU A 532 7.33 -19.47 -11.09
CA LEU A 532 8.01 -19.84 -9.85
C LEU A 532 7.96 -21.35 -9.58
N PHE A 533 6.83 -21.98 -9.84
CA PHE A 533 6.61 -23.41 -9.55
C PHE A 533 7.10 -24.35 -10.65
N SER A 534 7.35 -23.88 -11.88
CA SER A 534 7.92 -24.70 -12.95
C SER A 534 9.33 -25.16 -12.61
N HIS A 535 10.12 -24.33 -11.96
CA HIS A 535 11.47 -24.68 -11.49
C HIS A 535 11.46 -25.69 -10.32
N ILE A 536 10.46 -25.60 -9.44
CA ILE A 536 10.32 -26.55 -8.32
C ILE A 536 9.98 -27.96 -8.84
N HIS A 537 9.18 -28.05 -9.89
CA HIS A 537 8.84 -29.34 -10.54
C HIS A 537 10.06 -29.99 -11.20
N ILE A 538 10.86 -29.19 -11.93
CA ILE A 538 12.09 -29.66 -12.58
C ILE A 538 13.13 -30.15 -11.57
N GLN A 539 13.28 -29.49 -10.42
CA GLN A 539 14.17 -29.95 -9.36
C GLN A 539 13.71 -31.24 -8.71
N LYS A 540 12.39 -31.44 -8.49
CA LYS A 540 11.85 -32.70 -7.97
C LYS A 540 11.98 -33.86 -8.96
N GLU A 541 11.81 -33.61 -10.25
CA GLU A 541 12.05 -34.63 -11.29
C GLU A 541 13.53 -35.00 -11.38
N ARG A 542 14.43 -34.02 -11.35
CA ARG A 542 15.89 -34.29 -11.31
C ARG A 542 16.32 -35.02 -10.03
N ALA A 543 15.76 -34.69 -8.88
CA ALA A 543 16.02 -35.39 -7.64
C ALA A 543 15.44 -36.82 -7.66
N ARG A 544 14.29 -37.05 -8.28
CA ARG A 544 13.72 -38.40 -8.47
C ARG A 544 14.51 -39.22 -9.47
N LEU A 545 15.01 -38.60 -10.54
CA LEU A 545 15.86 -39.27 -11.51
C LEU A 545 17.23 -39.61 -10.96
N SER A 546 17.83 -38.74 -10.11
CA SER A 546 19.09 -39.05 -9.44
C SER A 546 18.95 -40.11 -8.34
N SER A 547 17.86 -40.14 -7.59
CA SER A 547 17.59 -41.18 -6.58
C SER A 547 17.20 -42.51 -7.21
N GLY A 548 16.64 -42.52 -8.42
CA GLY A 548 16.36 -43.75 -9.19
C GLY A 548 17.59 -44.40 -9.80
N TYR A 549 18.67 -43.62 -10.04
CA TYR A 549 19.94 -44.16 -10.54
C TYR A 549 20.81 -44.77 -9.45
N GLU A 550 20.68 -44.33 -8.20
CA GLU A 550 21.45 -44.91 -7.10
C GLU A 550 20.91 -46.26 -6.60
N HIS A 551 19.64 -46.58 -6.87
CA HIS A 551 19.06 -47.89 -6.54
C HIS A 551 19.12 -48.94 -7.64
N GLY A 552 19.61 -48.58 -8.84
CA GLY A 552 19.71 -49.49 -9.99
C GLY A 552 21.08 -50.13 -10.22
N LEU A 553 22.08 -49.85 -9.36
CA LEU A 553 23.44 -50.35 -9.50
C LEU A 553 23.90 -51.28 -8.36
N SER A 554 22.99 -51.73 -7.51
CA SER A 554 23.33 -52.67 -6.39
C SER A 554 22.89 -54.13 -6.59
N ASP A 555 22.31 -54.47 -7.76
CA ASP A 555 21.91 -55.85 -8.01
C ASP A 555 22.51 -56.38 -9.32
N VAL A 556 23.83 -56.35 -9.44
CA VAL A 556 24.59 -57.22 -10.36
C VAL A 556 25.89 -57.60 -9.66
N ASP A 557 25.80 -58.69 -8.91
CA ASP A 557 26.86 -59.70 -8.72
C ASP A 557 26.22 -61.09 -8.53
#